data_d8f7e8c8e46f99b7615c52a65b71ccda
#
_entry.id   d8f7e8c8e46f99b7615c52a65b71ccda
#
_cell.length_a   1.000
_cell.length_b   1.000
_cell.length_c   1.000
_cell.angle_alpha   90.00
_cell.angle_beta   90.00
_cell.angle_gamma   90.00
#
_symmetry.space_group_name_H-M   'P 1'
#
loop_
_entity.id
_entity.type
_entity.pdbx_description
1 polymer ?
#
loop_
_entity_poly.entity_id
_entity_poly.type
_entity_poly.pdbx_seq_one_letter_code
_entity_poly.pdbx_strand_id
1 'polypeptide(L)'
;FYLKYYCKVQVTQQTKQVCMPEKAPHIAEKVCNSSPYEVRYAYNYCTLSYTMPFFGYDKWQRELDFLMLSGVNLILDLTGMEAVWVSYLQKLGYTADQAKDYVCGYCYKAWWLMGNLEGYGGPVADAWVLDTMEMARVNQRYMTVMGAQPALETFVGAMPESFGTLANAHLKEKGFSDVRPYMAPQGLWAGGFVRPNVLKTSYDGYSYLAKLFYDTQNQVYGQVSDYYCGDVCHEGGIVPADLSKPQMSAKI
;
A
#
# COMPACT_ATOMS: atom_id res chain seq x y z
N PHE A 1 -25.23 13.27 4.16
CA PHE A 1 -26.40 13.45 3.28
C PHE A 1 -27.28 14.61 3.72
N TYR A 2 -27.83 14.64 4.96
CA TYR A 2 -28.70 15.70 5.48
C TYR A 2 -28.08 17.08 5.36
N LEU A 3 -26.89 17.30 5.87
CA LEU A 3 -26.18 18.56 5.80
C LEU A 3 -26.02 19.06 4.35
N LYS A 4 -25.65 18.17 3.44
CA LYS A 4 -25.38 18.53 2.06
C LYS A 4 -26.66 18.80 1.26
N TYR A 5 -27.68 17.96 1.39
CA TYR A 5 -28.90 18.03 0.58
C TYR A 5 -29.94 18.96 1.13
N TYR A 6 -30.21 18.91 2.43
CA TYR A 6 -31.28 19.70 3.05
C TYR A 6 -30.77 21.03 3.60
N CYS A 7 -29.63 21.01 4.30
CA CYS A 7 -29.06 22.24 4.86
C CYS A 7 -28.25 23.05 3.85
N LYS A 8 -27.95 22.50 2.67
CA LYS A 8 -27.08 23.11 1.65
C LYS A 8 -25.70 23.47 2.16
N VAL A 9 -25.22 22.73 3.14
CA VAL A 9 -23.92 22.93 3.75
C VAL A 9 -22.85 22.24 2.91
N GLN A 10 -21.77 22.95 2.62
CA GLN A 10 -20.60 22.37 1.98
C GLN A 10 -19.62 21.91 3.04
N VAL A 11 -19.34 20.61 3.05
CA VAL A 11 -18.33 19.98 3.89
C VAL A 11 -17.14 19.63 3.00
N THR A 12 -15.95 20.14 3.34
CA THR A 12 -14.70 19.90 2.58
C THR A 12 -13.60 19.40 3.49
N GLN A 13 -12.59 18.73 2.91
CA GLN A 13 -11.38 18.29 3.61
C GLN A 13 -10.54 19.45 4.17
N GLN A 14 -10.58 20.61 3.50
CA GLN A 14 -9.59 21.68 3.70
C GLN A 14 -10.01 22.69 4.77
N THR A 15 -11.29 22.79 5.08
CA THR A 15 -11.80 23.79 6.02
C THR A 15 -12.37 23.15 7.29
N LYS A 16 -12.06 23.78 8.43
CA LYS A 16 -12.70 23.46 9.72
C LYS A 16 -14.04 24.16 9.89
N GLN A 17 -14.38 25.09 9.00
CA GLN A 17 -15.61 25.87 9.09
C GLN A 17 -16.70 25.21 8.24
N VAL A 18 -17.77 24.86 8.91
CA VAL A 18 -19.02 24.41 8.30
C VAL A 18 -20.07 25.47 8.62
N CYS A 19 -20.48 26.23 7.60
CA CYS A 19 -21.54 27.22 7.78
C CYS A 19 -22.88 26.50 7.92
N MET A 20 -23.35 26.35 9.12
CA MET A 20 -24.66 25.77 9.41
C MET A 20 -25.76 26.83 9.25
N PRO A 21 -26.95 26.48 8.74
CA PRO A 21 -28.09 27.39 8.74
C PRO A 21 -28.54 27.68 10.17
N GLU A 22 -29.06 28.86 10.43
CA GLU A 22 -29.61 29.25 11.75
C GLU A 22 -30.69 28.29 12.23
N LYS A 23 -31.47 27.75 11.28
CA LYS A 23 -32.51 26.77 11.57
C LYS A 23 -32.35 25.56 10.66
N ALA A 24 -32.18 24.39 11.25
CA ALA A 24 -32.11 23.14 10.53
C ALA A 24 -33.44 22.85 9.81
N PRO A 25 -33.44 22.57 8.49
CA PRO A 25 -34.66 22.22 7.76
C PRO A 25 -35.32 20.96 8.33
N HIS A 26 -36.65 21.00 8.43
CA HIS A 26 -37.41 19.81 8.82
C HIS A 26 -37.59 18.88 7.61
N ILE A 27 -37.42 17.58 7.84
CA ILE A 27 -37.70 16.53 6.86
C ILE A 27 -39.04 15.89 7.24
N ALA A 28 -40.08 16.17 6.45
CA ALA A 28 -41.44 15.73 6.74
C ALA A 28 -41.63 14.21 6.59
N GLU A 29 -40.86 13.57 5.69
CA GLU A 29 -40.98 12.15 5.39
C GLU A 29 -39.65 11.42 5.60
N LYS A 30 -39.74 10.14 5.96
CA LYS A 30 -38.54 9.30 6.08
C LYS A 30 -37.86 9.16 4.74
N VAL A 31 -36.61 9.59 4.64
CA VAL A 31 -35.77 9.40 3.46
C VAL A 31 -34.83 8.23 3.70
N CYS A 32 -34.88 7.23 2.82
CA CYS A 32 -34.00 6.07 2.86
C CYS A 32 -33.49 5.82 1.44
N ASN A 33 -32.18 5.99 1.26
CA ASN A 33 -31.50 5.74 0.00
C ASN A 33 -30.35 4.76 0.25
N SER A 34 -30.17 3.81 -0.67
CA SER A 34 -29.04 2.88 -0.66
C SER A 34 -28.18 3.09 -1.90
N SER A 35 -26.87 2.90 -1.75
CA SER A 35 -25.96 2.86 -2.89
C SER A 35 -26.14 1.55 -3.65
N PRO A 36 -26.17 1.56 -5.00
CA PRO A 36 -26.11 0.33 -5.79
C PRO A 36 -24.73 -0.31 -5.79
N TYR A 37 -23.70 0.40 -5.29
CA TYR A 37 -22.32 -0.08 -5.22
C TYR A 37 -22.02 -0.61 -3.84
N GLU A 38 -21.64 -1.87 -3.76
CA GLU A 38 -21.22 -2.52 -2.53
C GLU A 38 -19.86 -1.96 -2.07
N VAL A 39 -18.90 -1.86 -2.99
CA VAL A 39 -17.57 -1.30 -2.75
C VAL A 39 -17.48 0.12 -3.27
N ARG A 40 -17.07 1.04 -2.42
CA ARG A 40 -16.81 2.45 -2.72
C ARG A 40 -15.39 2.77 -2.29
N TYR A 41 -14.48 2.62 -3.26
CA TYR A 41 -13.03 2.66 -3.06
C TYR A 41 -12.45 4.06 -3.21
N ALA A 42 -11.44 4.37 -2.39
CA ALA A 42 -10.70 5.62 -2.47
C ALA A 42 -9.19 5.38 -2.54
N TYR A 43 -8.53 6.30 -3.21
CA TYR A 43 -7.11 6.43 -3.45
C TYR A 43 -6.55 5.51 -4.52
N ASN A 44 -5.37 5.90 -4.99
CA ASN A 44 -4.41 5.13 -5.73
C ASN A 44 -3.03 5.31 -5.09
N TYR A 45 -2.05 4.54 -5.54
CA TYR A 45 -0.68 4.60 -5.02
C TYR A 45 -0.10 6.02 -5.07
N CYS A 46 -0.25 6.71 -6.19
CA CYS A 46 0.35 8.05 -6.42
C CYS A 46 -0.12 9.09 -5.40
N THR A 47 -1.38 9.02 -4.95
CA THR A 47 -1.94 9.97 -3.98
C THR A 47 -1.09 10.05 -2.73
N LEU A 48 -0.52 8.93 -2.31
CA LEU A 48 0.33 8.84 -1.12
C LEU A 48 1.56 9.75 -1.20
N SER A 49 2.24 9.78 -2.35
CA SER A 49 3.45 10.58 -2.53
C SER A 49 3.18 12.01 -3.01
N TYR A 50 2.09 12.25 -3.74
CA TYR A 50 1.76 13.60 -4.19
C TYR A 50 1.16 14.48 -3.10
N THR A 51 0.41 13.90 -2.16
CA THR A 51 -0.38 14.69 -1.20
C THR A 51 -0.04 14.37 0.25
N MET A 52 0.33 13.15 0.56
CA MET A 52 0.30 12.61 1.93
C MET A 52 1.66 12.26 2.56
N PRO A 53 2.85 12.56 1.97
CA PRO A 53 4.12 12.07 2.51
C PRO A 53 4.37 12.50 3.96
N PHE A 54 3.84 13.67 4.34
CA PHE A 54 4.05 14.27 5.65
C PHE A 54 2.75 14.44 6.46
N PHE A 55 1.74 13.63 6.20
CA PHE A 55 0.53 13.65 7.00
C PHE A 55 0.82 13.10 8.39
N GLY A 56 0.59 13.93 9.43
CA GLY A 56 0.50 13.48 10.81
C GLY A 56 -0.91 12.98 11.16
N TYR A 57 -1.09 12.51 12.39
CA TYR A 57 -2.35 11.91 12.88
C TYR A 57 -3.59 12.78 12.63
N ASP A 58 -3.53 14.07 12.98
CA ASP A 58 -4.66 14.99 12.80
C ASP A 58 -5.09 15.15 11.35
N LYS A 59 -4.12 15.12 10.43
CA LYS A 59 -4.38 15.26 9.00
C LYS A 59 -4.99 13.98 8.46
N TRP A 60 -4.44 12.83 8.82
CA TRP A 60 -4.99 11.52 8.46
C TRP A 60 -6.41 11.35 8.99
N GLN A 61 -6.66 11.66 10.25
CA GLN A 61 -8.01 11.54 10.82
C GLN A 61 -9.03 12.35 10.02
N ARG A 62 -8.70 13.61 9.71
CA ARG A 62 -9.61 14.48 8.92
C ARG A 62 -9.86 13.97 7.52
N GLU A 63 -8.84 13.41 6.91
CA GLU A 63 -8.95 12.80 5.57
C GLU A 63 -9.86 11.57 5.61
N LEU A 64 -9.66 10.68 6.57
CA LEU A 64 -10.48 9.49 6.77
C LEU A 64 -11.93 9.85 7.12
N ASP A 65 -12.15 10.85 7.99
CA ASP A 65 -13.47 11.38 8.31
C ASP A 65 -14.20 11.83 7.04
N PHE A 66 -13.53 12.61 6.21
CA PHE A 66 -14.12 13.12 4.97
C PHE A 66 -14.51 11.99 4.02
N LEU A 67 -13.67 11.00 3.84
CA LEU A 67 -13.94 9.86 2.97
C LEU A 67 -15.13 9.04 3.48
N MET A 68 -15.12 8.67 4.75
CA MET A 68 -16.19 7.84 5.34
C MET A 68 -17.52 8.61 5.41
N LEU A 69 -17.51 9.90 5.73
CA LEU A 69 -18.70 10.76 5.66
C LEU A 69 -19.21 10.93 4.21
N SER A 70 -18.36 10.76 3.23
CA SER A 70 -18.72 10.76 1.80
C SER A 70 -19.20 9.39 1.30
N GLY A 71 -19.21 8.37 2.16
CA GLY A 71 -19.72 7.04 1.88
C GLY A 71 -18.68 6.04 1.37
N VAL A 72 -17.40 6.39 1.41
CA VAL A 72 -16.29 5.45 1.10
C VAL A 72 -16.22 4.38 2.19
N ASN A 73 -16.05 3.11 1.79
CA ASN A 73 -15.95 1.98 2.71
C ASN A 73 -14.75 1.06 2.45
N LEU A 74 -13.93 1.38 1.45
CA LEU A 74 -12.66 0.72 1.17
C LEU A 74 -11.61 1.77 0.81
N ILE A 75 -10.49 1.80 1.52
CA ILE A 75 -9.48 2.85 1.39
C ILE A 75 -8.11 2.20 1.22
N LEU A 76 -7.39 2.55 0.14
CA LEU A 76 -6.01 2.09 -0.03
C LEU A 76 -5.14 2.64 1.09
N ASP A 77 -4.56 1.74 1.88
CA ASP A 77 -3.64 2.09 2.95
C ASP A 77 -2.27 1.42 2.73
N LEU A 78 -1.33 2.22 2.29
CA LEU A 78 0.07 1.83 2.13
C LEU A 78 0.96 2.46 3.22
N THR A 79 0.36 3.07 4.24
CA THR A 79 1.08 3.67 5.36
C THR A 79 1.83 2.59 6.13
N GLY A 80 3.11 2.86 6.47
CA GLY A 80 3.92 1.93 7.27
C GLY A 80 4.39 0.66 6.53
N MET A 81 4.19 0.55 5.22
CA MET A 81 4.68 -0.62 4.45
C MET A 81 6.20 -0.80 4.53
N GLU A 82 6.95 0.25 4.88
CA GLU A 82 8.37 0.18 5.18
C GLU A 82 8.68 -0.85 6.27
N ALA A 83 7.88 -0.88 7.33
CA ALA A 83 8.06 -1.83 8.42
C ALA A 83 7.83 -3.29 7.98
N VAL A 84 6.85 -3.51 7.10
CA VAL A 84 6.58 -4.83 6.52
C VAL A 84 7.76 -5.28 5.66
N TRP A 85 8.21 -4.43 4.73
CA TRP A 85 9.29 -4.78 3.82
C TRP A 85 10.63 -5.00 4.53
N VAL A 86 10.98 -4.14 5.49
CA VAL A 86 12.21 -4.32 6.30
C VAL A 86 12.15 -5.63 7.06
N SER A 87 11.05 -5.92 7.75
CA SER A 87 10.88 -7.19 8.49
C SER A 87 10.88 -8.41 7.56
N TYR A 88 10.23 -8.30 6.39
CA TYR A 88 10.17 -9.38 5.40
C TYR A 88 11.57 -9.73 4.86
N LEU A 89 12.34 -8.73 4.44
CA LEU A 89 13.69 -8.94 3.90
C LEU A 89 14.65 -9.48 4.97
N GLN A 90 14.53 -9.03 6.22
CA GLN A 90 15.33 -9.59 7.33
C GLN A 90 15.07 -11.09 7.53
N LYS A 91 13.83 -11.55 7.39
CA LYS A 91 13.48 -12.99 7.46
C LYS A 91 14.09 -13.81 6.31
N LEU A 92 14.51 -13.14 5.25
CA LEU A 92 15.15 -13.71 4.06
C LEU A 92 16.69 -13.58 4.07
N GLY A 93 17.27 -13.18 5.21
CA GLY A 93 18.72 -13.14 5.42
C GLY A 93 19.37 -11.76 5.20
N TYR A 94 18.59 -10.70 4.98
CA TYR A 94 19.12 -9.34 4.94
C TYR A 94 19.46 -8.82 6.33
N THR A 95 20.51 -8.03 6.45
CA THR A 95 20.68 -7.17 7.63
C THR A 95 19.64 -6.05 7.62
N ALA A 96 19.44 -5.39 8.78
CA ALA A 96 18.50 -4.25 8.86
C ALA A 96 18.88 -3.13 7.88
N ASP A 97 20.16 -2.82 7.74
CA ASP A 97 20.63 -1.79 6.83
C ASP A 97 20.43 -2.17 5.36
N GLN A 98 20.78 -3.40 4.98
CA GLN A 98 20.49 -3.91 3.63
C GLN A 98 19.00 -3.89 3.28
N ALA A 99 18.13 -4.20 4.24
CA ALA A 99 16.69 -4.12 4.02
C ALA A 99 16.20 -2.66 3.85
N LYS A 100 16.77 -1.73 4.60
CA LYS A 100 16.47 -0.29 4.47
C LYS A 100 17.00 0.33 3.19
N ASP A 101 18.09 -0.22 2.62
CA ASP A 101 18.63 0.24 1.33
C ASP A 101 17.64 0.01 0.17
N TYR A 102 16.72 -0.92 0.30
CA TYR A 102 15.64 -1.14 -0.67
C TYR A 102 14.53 -0.10 -0.56
N VAL A 103 14.26 0.39 0.65
CA VAL A 103 13.15 1.30 0.93
C VAL A 103 13.46 2.70 0.41
N CYS A 104 12.50 3.32 -0.25
CA CYS A 104 12.65 4.70 -0.72
C CYS A 104 12.29 5.74 0.33
N GLY A 105 12.87 6.94 0.17
CA GLY A 105 12.54 8.08 1.00
C GLY A 105 11.06 8.49 0.91
N TYR A 106 10.59 9.26 1.85
CA TYR A 106 9.18 9.56 2.14
C TYR A 106 8.35 9.99 0.94
N CYS A 107 8.91 10.86 0.09
CA CYS A 107 8.21 11.39 -1.08
C CYS A 107 8.15 10.40 -2.25
N TYR A 108 8.91 9.31 -2.20
CA TYR A 108 9.07 8.36 -3.31
C TYR A 108 8.37 7.03 -3.07
N LYS A 109 7.70 6.88 -1.93
CA LYS A 109 7.08 5.66 -1.45
C LYS A 109 6.10 5.05 -2.44
N ALA A 110 5.24 5.85 -3.07
CA ALA A 110 4.26 5.36 -4.02
C ALA A 110 4.92 4.66 -5.20
N TRP A 111 5.95 5.27 -5.78
CA TRP A 111 6.65 4.71 -6.94
C TRP A 111 7.52 3.52 -6.59
N TRP A 112 8.06 3.47 -5.37
CA TRP A 112 8.72 2.29 -4.83
C TRP A 112 7.74 1.11 -4.73
N LEU A 113 6.58 1.29 -4.12
CA LEU A 113 5.57 0.24 -3.96
C LEU A 113 4.91 -0.17 -5.29
N MET A 114 4.96 0.67 -6.31
CA MET A 114 4.59 0.32 -7.69
C MET A 114 5.72 -0.37 -8.49
N GLY A 115 6.89 -0.59 -7.88
CA GLY A 115 8.03 -1.21 -8.55
C GLY A 115 8.70 -0.32 -9.62
N ASN A 116 8.59 1.00 -9.50
CA ASN A 116 9.19 1.93 -10.45
C ASN A 116 10.62 2.34 -10.06
N LEU A 117 10.95 2.31 -8.78
CA LEU A 117 12.28 2.65 -8.29
C LEU A 117 12.54 1.94 -6.95
N GLU A 118 13.82 1.79 -6.59
CA GLU A 118 14.25 1.27 -5.29
C GLU A 118 15.35 2.12 -4.69
N GLY A 119 15.44 2.17 -3.35
CA GLY A 119 16.51 2.80 -2.60
C GLY A 119 16.67 4.32 -2.77
N TYR A 120 15.84 4.97 -3.57
CA TYR A 120 16.00 6.38 -3.89
C TYR A 120 15.52 7.28 -2.74
N GLY A 121 16.36 8.26 -2.40
CA GLY A 121 16.08 9.20 -1.29
C GLY A 121 16.13 8.57 0.10
N GLY A 122 16.62 7.34 0.21
CA GLY A 122 16.88 6.64 1.45
C GLY A 122 18.35 6.73 1.89
N PRO A 123 18.77 5.92 2.91
CA PRO A 123 17.90 5.06 3.70
C PRO A 123 17.00 5.85 4.66
N VAL A 124 15.83 5.29 4.99
CA VAL A 124 14.91 5.89 5.96
C VAL A 124 15.38 5.63 7.39
N ALA A 125 15.14 6.58 8.28
CA ALA A 125 15.48 6.45 9.70
C ALA A 125 14.57 5.41 10.40
N ASP A 126 15.13 4.68 11.37
CA ASP A 126 14.35 3.71 12.17
C ASP A 126 13.16 4.36 12.86
N ALA A 127 13.33 5.56 13.39
CA ALA A 127 12.23 6.34 13.99
C ALA A 127 11.09 6.58 13.01
N TRP A 128 11.40 6.87 11.75
CA TRP A 128 10.38 7.04 10.71
C TRP A 128 9.61 5.74 10.43
N VAL A 129 10.32 4.62 10.33
CA VAL A 129 9.69 3.30 10.11
C VAL A 129 8.72 2.97 11.26
N LEU A 130 9.13 3.23 12.49
CA LEU A 130 8.30 3.00 13.67
C LEU A 130 7.10 3.95 13.73
N ASP A 131 7.29 5.24 13.49
CA ASP A 131 6.23 6.24 13.52
C ASP A 131 5.17 5.98 12.44
N THR A 132 5.59 5.62 11.23
CA THR A 132 4.64 5.31 10.14
C THR A 132 3.92 3.98 10.36
N MET A 133 4.58 3.01 10.99
CA MET A 133 3.94 1.75 11.41
C MET A 133 2.84 2.01 12.45
N GLU A 134 3.12 2.80 13.48
CA GLU A 134 2.11 3.13 14.50
C GLU A 134 0.98 3.97 13.91
N MET A 135 1.29 4.90 13.02
CA MET A 135 0.28 5.67 12.29
C MET A 135 -0.64 4.76 11.47
N ALA A 136 -0.08 3.76 10.77
CA ALA A 136 -0.87 2.78 10.03
C ALA A 136 -1.83 2.02 10.95
N ARG A 137 -1.37 1.54 12.10
CA ARG A 137 -2.21 0.84 13.10
C ARG A 137 -3.36 1.71 13.58
N VAL A 138 -3.09 2.98 13.86
CA VAL A 138 -4.13 3.94 14.28
C VAL A 138 -5.15 4.15 13.16
N ASN A 139 -4.70 4.39 11.94
CA ASN A 139 -5.55 4.60 10.78
C ASN A 139 -6.44 3.38 10.48
N GLN A 140 -5.85 2.18 10.45
CA GLN A 140 -6.55 0.92 10.18
C GLN A 140 -7.61 0.64 11.24
N ARG A 141 -7.27 0.80 12.52
CA ARG A 141 -8.22 0.68 13.62
C ARG A 141 -9.35 1.71 13.49
N TYR A 142 -9.02 2.94 13.13
CA TYR A 142 -10.02 4.00 12.94
C TYR A 142 -10.98 3.67 11.79
N MET A 143 -10.46 3.25 10.63
CA MET A 143 -11.28 2.78 9.50
C MET A 143 -12.24 1.67 9.93
N THR A 144 -11.74 0.64 10.62
CA THR A 144 -12.56 -0.50 11.08
C THR A 144 -13.67 -0.06 12.03
N VAL A 145 -13.37 0.79 13.02
CA VAL A 145 -14.38 1.30 13.96
C VAL A 145 -15.46 2.11 13.25
N MET A 146 -15.10 2.84 12.20
CA MET A 146 -16.03 3.64 11.39
C MET A 146 -16.74 2.85 10.28
N GLY A 147 -16.48 1.55 10.15
CA GLY A 147 -17.15 0.67 9.17
C GLY A 147 -16.53 0.69 7.77
N ALA A 148 -15.29 1.14 7.63
CA ALA A 148 -14.50 0.99 6.42
C ALA A 148 -13.41 -0.07 6.59
N GLN A 149 -12.86 -0.57 5.48
CA GLN A 149 -11.71 -1.47 5.49
C GLN A 149 -10.51 -0.83 4.77
N PRO A 150 -9.27 -1.07 5.23
CA PRO A 150 -8.09 -0.77 4.44
C PRO A 150 -7.94 -1.77 3.30
N ALA A 151 -7.51 -1.34 2.12
CA ALA A 151 -6.93 -2.22 1.11
C ALA A 151 -5.41 -2.17 1.27
N LEU A 152 -4.80 -3.31 1.56
CA LEU A 152 -3.37 -3.42 1.84
C LEU A 152 -2.59 -3.77 0.58
N GLU A 153 -1.27 -3.59 0.61
CA GLU A 153 -0.40 -4.02 -0.48
C GLU A 153 -0.42 -5.54 -0.63
N THR A 154 -0.57 -6.03 -1.87
CA THR A 154 -0.38 -7.43 -2.22
C THR A 154 1.07 -7.72 -2.64
N PHE A 155 1.49 -8.97 -2.49
CA PHE A 155 2.78 -9.42 -2.99
C PHE A 155 2.74 -9.55 -4.52
N VAL A 156 3.41 -8.65 -5.21
CA VAL A 156 3.48 -8.64 -6.70
C VAL A 156 4.79 -9.21 -7.26
N GLY A 157 5.70 -9.65 -6.37
CA GLY A 157 6.99 -10.18 -6.77
C GLY A 157 8.03 -9.12 -7.16
N ALA A 158 7.78 -7.84 -6.90
CA ALA A 158 8.81 -6.80 -7.01
C ALA A 158 9.82 -6.98 -5.87
N MET A 159 11.06 -7.29 -6.22
CA MET A 159 12.12 -7.65 -5.27
C MET A 159 13.36 -6.80 -5.50
N PRO A 160 14.14 -6.47 -4.44
CA PRO A 160 15.39 -5.73 -4.60
C PRO A 160 16.29 -6.32 -5.69
N GLU A 161 17.03 -5.50 -6.42
CA GLU A 161 18.05 -5.96 -7.36
C GLU A 161 19.03 -6.93 -6.68
N SER A 162 19.36 -6.67 -5.41
CA SER A 162 20.23 -7.50 -4.58
C SER A 162 19.63 -8.85 -4.15
N PHE A 163 18.34 -9.09 -4.39
CA PHE A 163 17.62 -10.26 -3.87
C PHE A 163 18.24 -11.59 -4.29
N GLY A 164 18.60 -11.73 -5.55
CA GLY A 164 19.26 -12.91 -6.07
C GLY A 164 20.63 -13.22 -5.44
N THR A 165 21.25 -12.22 -4.81
CA THR A 165 22.54 -12.39 -4.10
C THR A 165 22.34 -12.65 -2.62
N LEU A 166 21.51 -11.83 -1.95
CA LEU A 166 21.41 -11.84 -0.48
C LEU A 166 20.46 -12.93 0.04
N ALA A 167 19.34 -13.17 -0.64
CA ALA A 167 18.35 -14.16 -0.19
C ALA A 167 18.62 -15.59 -0.67
N ASN A 168 19.46 -15.78 -1.72
CA ASN A 168 19.61 -17.06 -2.38
C ASN A 168 20.10 -18.19 -1.45
N ALA A 169 21.04 -17.90 -0.54
CA ALA A 169 21.55 -18.88 0.42
C ALA A 169 20.43 -19.36 1.35
N HIS A 170 19.67 -18.42 1.91
CA HIS A 170 18.53 -18.73 2.78
C HIS A 170 17.45 -19.57 2.06
N LEU A 171 17.13 -19.22 0.81
CA LEU A 171 16.13 -19.97 0.04
C LEU A 171 16.60 -21.40 -0.27
N LYS A 172 17.89 -21.59 -0.56
CA LYS A 172 18.47 -22.93 -0.74
C LYS A 172 18.45 -23.77 0.54
N GLU A 173 18.69 -23.17 1.70
CA GLU A 173 18.57 -23.85 3.00
C GLU A 173 17.13 -24.30 3.28
N LYS A 174 16.13 -23.61 2.72
CA LYS A 174 14.72 -23.99 2.75
C LYS A 174 14.35 -25.06 1.71
N GLY A 175 15.28 -25.46 0.86
CA GLY A 175 15.10 -26.50 -0.15
C GLY A 175 14.62 -26.01 -1.51
N PHE A 176 14.59 -24.69 -1.75
CA PHE A 176 14.22 -24.11 -3.05
C PHE A 176 15.43 -24.07 -4.01
N SER A 177 15.13 -23.99 -5.29
CA SER A 177 16.13 -23.82 -6.34
C SER A 177 16.84 -22.47 -6.25
N ASP A 178 17.89 -22.29 -7.06
CA ASP A 178 18.58 -21.00 -7.19
C ASP A 178 17.62 -19.94 -7.72
N VAL A 179 17.39 -18.86 -6.97
CA VAL A 179 16.41 -17.83 -7.33
C VAL A 179 16.89 -16.93 -8.46
N ARG A 180 18.20 -16.81 -8.67
CA ARG A 180 18.78 -15.84 -9.63
C ARG A 180 18.24 -15.96 -11.06
N PRO A 181 18.05 -17.15 -11.68
CA PRO A 181 17.48 -17.27 -13.02
C PRO A 181 16.02 -16.82 -13.12
N TYR A 182 15.35 -16.70 -11.97
CA TYR A 182 13.95 -16.27 -11.89
C TYR A 182 13.77 -14.78 -11.60
N MET A 183 14.86 -14.05 -11.37
CA MET A 183 14.83 -12.58 -11.24
C MET A 183 14.82 -11.95 -12.63
N ALA A 184 13.72 -11.31 -13.00
CA ALA A 184 13.55 -10.64 -14.29
C ALA A 184 13.90 -9.14 -14.16
N PRO A 185 15.01 -8.67 -14.74
CA PRO A 185 15.37 -7.26 -14.72
C PRO A 185 14.30 -6.40 -15.40
N GLN A 186 14.01 -5.24 -14.81
CA GLN A 186 12.95 -4.34 -15.27
C GLN A 186 13.46 -3.15 -16.11
N GLY A 187 14.76 -2.98 -16.23
CA GLY A 187 15.35 -1.80 -16.86
C GLY A 187 15.19 -0.54 -16.01
N LEU A 188 15.32 0.60 -16.64
CA LEU A 188 15.21 1.90 -15.94
C LEU A 188 13.81 2.49 -16.09
N TRP A 189 13.33 3.13 -15.04
CA TRP A 189 12.15 3.99 -15.10
C TRP A 189 12.48 5.37 -15.67
N ALA A 190 11.45 6.15 -16.01
CA ALA A 190 11.61 7.51 -16.51
C ALA A 190 12.52 8.34 -15.60
N GLY A 191 13.48 9.06 -16.20
CA GLY A 191 14.50 9.79 -15.43
C GLY A 191 15.73 8.97 -15.06
N GLY A 192 15.82 7.70 -15.50
CA GLY A 192 17.01 6.86 -15.26
C GLY A 192 17.03 6.15 -13.91
N PHE A 193 15.89 6.04 -13.23
CA PHE A 193 15.80 5.35 -11.95
C PHE A 193 15.87 3.84 -12.11
N VAL A 194 16.62 3.19 -11.22
CA VAL A 194 16.70 1.72 -11.14
C VAL A 194 15.39 1.17 -10.60
N ARG A 195 14.86 0.15 -11.27
CA ARG A 195 13.66 -0.59 -10.83
C ARG A 195 14.06 -1.83 -10.05
N PRO A 196 13.24 -2.26 -9.08
CA PRO A 196 13.37 -3.61 -8.53
C PRO A 196 13.17 -4.64 -9.64
N ASN A 197 13.79 -5.80 -9.48
CA ASN A 197 13.53 -6.94 -10.35
C ASN A 197 12.14 -7.54 -10.07
N VAL A 198 11.56 -8.22 -11.05
CA VAL A 198 10.32 -8.97 -10.85
C VAL A 198 10.65 -10.46 -10.75
N LEU A 199 10.23 -11.09 -9.67
CA LEU A 199 10.33 -12.52 -9.48
C LEU A 199 9.31 -13.24 -10.38
N LYS A 200 9.79 -14.17 -11.20
CA LYS A 200 8.92 -14.99 -12.05
C LYS A 200 8.04 -15.90 -11.20
N THR A 201 6.75 -15.95 -11.52
CA THR A 201 5.78 -16.81 -10.81
C THR A 201 6.02 -18.32 -11.03
N SER A 202 6.91 -18.68 -11.96
CA SER A 202 7.38 -20.06 -12.18
C SER A 202 8.46 -20.50 -11.18
N TYR A 203 8.97 -19.60 -10.33
CA TYR A 203 9.91 -19.98 -9.27
C TYR A 203 9.24 -20.90 -8.25
N ASP A 204 9.90 -22.01 -7.90
CA ASP A 204 9.37 -23.01 -6.97
C ASP A 204 9.13 -22.47 -5.54
N GLY A 205 9.88 -21.43 -5.14
CA GLY A 205 9.72 -20.72 -3.88
C GLY A 205 8.72 -19.55 -3.91
N TYR A 206 8.05 -19.27 -5.05
CA TYR A 206 7.17 -18.08 -5.17
C TYR A 206 6.06 -18.06 -4.12
N SER A 207 5.33 -19.16 -3.98
CA SER A 207 4.24 -19.26 -2.99
C SER A 207 4.73 -19.16 -1.54
N TYR A 208 5.93 -19.65 -1.24
CA TYR A 208 6.56 -19.48 0.06
C TYR A 208 6.85 -18.01 0.34
N LEU A 209 7.41 -17.28 -0.64
CA LEU A 209 7.73 -15.86 -0.52
C LEU A 209 6.48 -15.01 -0.36
N ALA A 210 5.45 -15.28 -1.16
CA ALA A 210 4.16 -14.61 -1.03
C ALA A 210 3.54 -14.84 0.35
N LYS A 211 3.50 -16.10 0.80
CA LYS A 211 2.98 -16.43 2.14
C LYS A 211 3.77 -15.72 3.24
N LEU A 212 5.09 -15.72 3.16
CA LEU A 212 5.95 -15.07 4.14
C LEU A 212 5.70 -13.55 4.20
N PHE A 213 5.40 -12.92 3.04
CA PHE A 213 5.03 -11.51 2.97
C PHE A 213 3.73 -11.23 3.73
N TYR A 214 2.67 -12.00 3.45
CA TYR A 214 1.38 -11.84 4.15
C TYR A 214 1.47 -12.19 5.63
N ASP A 215 2.21 -13.25 6.00
CA ASP A 215 2.46 -13.59 7.40
C ASP A 215 3.19 -12.44 8.12
N THR A 216 4.12 -11.77 7.43
CA THR A 216 4.84 -10.61 7.98
C THR A 216 3.93 -9.40 8.12
N GLN A 217 3.11 -9.11 7.12
CA GLN A 217 2.11 -8.04 7.18
C GLN A 217 1.12 -8.27 8.33
N ASN A 218 0.66 -9.51 8.51
CA ASN A 218 -0.21 -9.89 9.62
C ASN A 218 0.48 -9.81 10.99
N GLN A 219 1.79 -10.08 11.07
CA GLN A 219 2.55 -9.88 12.32
C GLN A 219 2.68 -8.40 12.68
N VAL A 220 2.82 -7.52 11.68
CA VAL A 220 2.96 -6.08 11.89
C VAL A 220 1.61 -5.44 12.23
N TYR A 221 0.54 -5.78 11.53
CA TYR A 221 -0.75 -5.07 11.60
C TYR A 221 -1.90 -5.90 12.16
N GLY A 222 -1.78 -7.22 12.26
CA GLY A 222 -2.91 -8.12 12.46
C GLY A 222 -3.67 -8.35 11.15
N GLN A 223 -4.67 -9.22 11.21
CA GLN A 223 -5.57 -9.43 10.07
C GLN A 223 -6.65 -8.33 10.07
N VAL A 224 -6.34 -7.21 9.45
CA VAL A 224 -7.17 -5.99 9.48
C VAL A 224 -8.02 -5.81 8.22
N SER A 225 -7.81 -6.63 7.17
CA SER A 225 -8.53 -6.54 5.90
C SER A 225 -8.56 -7.86 5.15
N ASP A 226 -9.59 -8.00 4.29
CA ASP A 226 -9.72 -9.04 3.28
C ASP A 226 -9.39 -8.52 1.86
N TYR A 227 -9.03 -7.22 1.74
CA TYR A 227 -8.78 -6.56 0.46
C TYR A 227 -7.31 -6.22 0.29
N TYR A 228 -6.79 -6.57 -0.89
CA TYR A 228 -5.41 -6.31 -1.27
C TYR A 228 -5.37 -5.60 -2.63
N CYS A 229 -4.39 -4.72 -2.80
CA CYS A 229 -4.18 -3.97 -4.03
C CYS A 229 -2.73 -4.12 -4.48
N GLY A 230 -2.50 -4.38 -5.76
CA GLY A 230 -1.18 -4.48 -6.36
C GLY A 230 -1.13 -3.86 -7.73
N ASP A 231 0.06 -3.40 -8.09
CA ASP A 231 0.34 -2.86 -9.42
C ASP A 231 1.50 -3.66 -10.04
N VAL A 232 1.20 -4.38 -11.11
CA VAL A 232 2.14 -5.32 -11.72
C VAL A 232 2.75 -4.72 -12.96
N CYS A 233 4.09 -4.63 -13.01
CA CYS A 233 4.85 -4.10 -14.15
C CYS A 233 4.34 -2.71 -14.58
N HIS A 234 4.21 -1.80 -13.63
CA HIS A 234 3.68 -0.46 -13.82
C HIS A 234 4.56 0.38 -14.77
N GLU A 235 3.94 1.28 -15.55
CA GLU A 235 4.59 2.28 -16.43
C GLU A 235 5.76 1.73 -17.27
N GLY A 236 5.50 0.75 -18.09
CA GLY A 236 6.51 0.18 -18.99
C GLY A 236 7.40 -0.87 -18.32
N GLY A 237 7.03 -1.35 -17.15
CA GLY A 237 7.68 -2.53 -16.56
C GLY A 237 7.57 -3.75 -17.48
N ILE A 238 8.61 -4.57 -17.48
CA ILE A 238 8.76 -5.71 -18.40
C ILE A 238 8.08 -6.92 -17.78
N VAL A 239 7.03 -7.41 -18.43
CA VAL A 239 6.40 -8.69 -18.06
C VAL A 239 7.39 -9.82 -18.40
N PRO A 240 7.68 -10.75 -17.48
CA PRO A 240 8.50 -11.92 -17.80
C PRO A 240 8.03 -12.62 -19.07
N ALA A 241 8.97 -13.04 -19.93
CA ALA A 241 8.70 -13.48 -21.30
C ALA A 241 7.76 -14.70 -21.40
N ASP A 242 7.67 -15.49 -20.34
CA ASP A 242 6.82 -16.68 -20.21
C ASP A 242 5.38 -16.39 -19.74
N LEU A 243 5.06 -15.13 -19.43
CA LEU A 243 3.75 -14.73 -18.88
C LEU A 243 3.23 -13.44 -19.50
N SER A 244 1.92 -13.31 -19.63
CA SER A 244 1.24 -12.03 -19.85
C SER A 244 0.87 -11.35 -18.53
N LYS A 245 0.59 -10.04 -18.55
CA LYS A 245 0.07 -9.33 -17.35
C LYS A 245 -1.16 -10.00 -16.72
N PRO A 246 -2.18 -10.42 -17.50
CA PRO A 246 -3.30 -11.16 -16.95
C PRO A 246 -2.92 -12.48 -16.28
N GLN A 247 -1.94 -13.22 -16.85
CA GLN A 247 -1.47 -14.48 -16.26
C GLN A 247 -0.69 -14.26 -14.97
N MET A 248 0.10 -13.19 -14.86
CA MET A 248 0.73 -12.79 -13.60
C MET A 248 -0.32 -12.44 -12.56
N SER A 249 -1.27 -11.56 -12.90
CA SER A 249 -2.32 -11.13 -11.98
C SER A 249 -3.21 -12.28 -11.50
N ALA A 250 -3.40 -13.31 -12.32
CA ALA A 250 -4.16 -14.50 -11.92
C ALA A 250 -3.40 -15.45 -10.98
N LYS A 251 -2.07 -15.24 -10.80
CA LYS A 251 -1.22 -16.06 -9.92
C LYS A 251 -0.81 -15.34 -8.63
N ILE A 252 -0.98 -14.03 -8.58
CA ILE A 252 -0.77 -13.18 -7.41
C ILE A 252 -2.05 -13.15 -6.56
#